data_0710b43ecaed21d79209092bdb0433ba
#
_entry.id   0710b43ecaed21d79209092bdb0433ba
#
_cell.length_a   1.000
_cell.length_b   1.000
_cell.length_c   1.000
_cell.angle_alpha   90.00
_cell.angle_beta   90.00
_cell.angle_gamma   90.00
#
_symmetry.space_group_name_H-M   'P 1'
#
loop_
_entity.id
_entity.type
_entity.pdbx_description
1 polymer ?
#
loop_
_entity_poly.entity_id
_entity_poly.type
_entity_poly.pdbx_seq_one_letter_code
_entity_poly.pdbx_strand_id
1 'polypeptide(L)'
;VGMIAMMSMRPGIAIPAFQEAERLLASECRGTEWERMMARHFACYAQVASGDLDAGRRGAAQHVDEARRHNDTFALGMFMTTPRAWHWILEDDPAKAGPDFDEALRGWPTDEYYMVHHFEALSRGTVSLYQQRNEEALGIFLTMGQKLRAAMLTSLQALFAEYLFWLSRAAIRAGDVATAKRAARSLRRIKLRICEGYLEGLRGLEANRRGDGAAAERHLARAMEMCDEADFPLYGVGYRYRLGQQLGGASGERLIHQARDWLTRQGAKNPDRVLDMMAPGFDGVASQRLLP
;
A
#
# COMPACT_ATOMS: atom_id res chain seq x y z
N VAL A 1 -1.52 13.62 -18.00
CA VAL A 1 -1.95 14.16 -16.68
C VAL A 1 -1.97 13.05 -15.64
N GLY A 2 -2.74 11.97 -15.85
CA GLY A 2 -2.94 10.90 -14.86
C GLY A 2 -1.64 10.28 -14.35
N MET A 3 -0.72 9.89 -15.25
CA MET A 3 0.57 9.31 -14.87
C MET A 3 1.44 10.28 -14.07
N ILE A 4 1.50 11.56 -14.45
CA ILE A 4 2.25 12.57 -13.69
C ILE A 4 1.65 12.74 -12.28
N ALA A 5 0.32 12.78 -12.18
CA ALA A 5 -0.36 12.87 -10.89
C ALA A 5 -0.08 11.64 -10.01
N MET A 6 -0.10 10.45 -10.60
CA MET A 6 0.22 9.19 -9.90
C MET A 6 1.68 9.18 -9.41
N MET A 7 2.63 9.56 -10.25
CA MET A 7 4.06 9.66 -9.89
C MET A 7 4.33 10.76 -8.85
N SER A 8 3.43 11.74 -8.74
CA SER A 8 3.47 12.80 -7.72
C SER A 8 2.66 12.43 -6.46
N MET A 9 2.17 11.21 -6.37
CA MET A 9 1.34 10.72 -5.26
C MET A 9 0.13 11.64 -5.02
N ARG A 10 -0.68 11.88 -6.09
CA ARG A 10 -1.90 12.72 -6.07
C ARG A 10 -3.08 11.94 -6.65
N PRO A 11 -3.62 10.94 -5.93
CA PRO A 11 -4.65 10.04 -6.44
C PRO A 11 -5.95 10.77 -6.81
N GLY A 12 -6.34 11.80 -6.07
CA GLY A 12 -7.53 12.61 -6.37
C GLY A 12 -7.49 13.28 -7.75
N ILE A 13 -6.28 13.55 -8.30
CA ILE A 13 -6.10 14.04 -9.67
C ILE A 13 -5.92 12.88 -10.65
N ALA A 14 -5.24 11.81 -10.22
CA ALA A 14 -4.91 10.69 -11.08
C ALA A 14 -6.16 9.91 -11.53
N ILE A 15 -7.07 9.62 -10.60
CA ILE A 15 -8.28 8.83 -10.86
C ILE A 15 -9.13 9.42 -11.99
N PRO A 16 -9.63 10.67 -11.91
CA PRO A 16 -10.46 11.23 -12.98
C PRO A 16 -9.69 11.38 -14.29
N ALA A 17 -8.37 11.65 -14.24
CA ALA A 17 -7.56 11.74 -15.45
C ALA A 17 -7.40 10.40 -16.17
N PHE A 18 -7.29 9.29 -15.45
CA PHE A 18 -7.26 7.94 -16.05
C PHE A 18 -8.63 7.52 -16.59
N GLN A 19 -9.70 7.83 -15.88
CA GLN A 19 -11.07 7.55 -16.32
C GLN A 19 -11.40 8.31 -17.61
N GLU A 20 -11.03 9.58 -17.71
CA GLU A 20 -11.22 10.36 -18.92
C GLU A 20 -10.32 9.87 -20.08
N ALA A 21 -9.09 9.48 -19.78
CA ALA A 21 -8.20 8.88 -20.79
C ALA A 21 -8.80 7.58 -21.34
N GLU A 22 -9.32 6.70 -20.49
CA GLU A 22 -10.00 5.47 -20.93
C GLU A 22 -11.21 5.78 -21.81
N ARG A 23 -12.04 6.75 -21.41
CA ARG A 23 -13.21 7.17 -22.17
C ARG A 23 -12.82 7.67 -23.57
N LEU A 24 -11.85 8.57 -23.69
CA LEU A 24 -11.38 9.12 -24.97
C LEU A 24 -10.78 8.05 -25.87
N LEU A 25 -9.91 7.20 -25.30
CA LEU A 25 -9.27 6.10 -26.03
C LEU A 25 -10.32 5.10 -26.58
N ALA A 26 -11.38 4.85 -25.81
CA ALA A 26 -12.45 3.96 -26.22
C ALA A 26 -13.34 4.53 -27.33
N SER A 27 -13.63 5.84 -27.29
CA SER A 27 -14.60 6.47 -28.19
C SER A 27 -13.97 7.10 -29.45
N GLU A 28 -12.73 7.58 -29.36
CA GLU A 28 -12.12 8.43 -30.38
C GLU A 28 -10.86 7.82 -31.02
N CYS A 29 -10.34 6.72 -30.47
CA CYS A 29 -9.12 6.09 -30.95
C CYS A 29 -9.34 4.64 -31.38
N ARG A 30 -8.45 4.12 -32.22
CA ARG A 30 -8.42 2.71 -32.65
C ARG A 30 -7.04 2.12 -32.37
N GLY A 31 -6.99 0.82 -32.02
CA GLY A 31 -5.74 0.11 -31.74
C GLY A 31 -5.06 0.58 -30.45
N THR A 32 -5.85 1.01 -29.47
CA THR A 32 -5.37 1.57 -28.20
C THR A 32 -5.73 0.68 -26.99
N GLU A 33 -5.86 -0.61 -27.24
CA GLU A 33 -6.25 -1.59 -26.22
C GLU A 33 -5.26 -1.60 -25.04
N TRP A 34 -3.96 -1.50 -25.33
CA TRP A 34 -2.91 -1.46 -24.31
C TRP A 34 -3.00 -0.19 -23.45
N GLU A 35 -3.15 0.99 -24.08
CA GLU A 35 -3.26 2.27 -23.37
C GLU A 35 -4.53 2.31 -22.51
N ARG A 36 -5.63 1.76 -23.03
CA ARG A 36 -6.90 1.64 -22.28
C ARG A 36 -6.73 0.74 -21.07
N MET A 37 -6.11 -0.42 -21.25
CA MET A 37 -5.82 -1.35 -20.16
C MET A 37 -4.95 -0.68 -19.09
N MET A 38 -3.89 0.05 -19.49
CA MET A 38 -3.04 0.79 -18.55
C MET A 38 -3.80 1.88 -17.81
N ALA A 39 -4.68 2.64 -18.50
CA ALA A 39 -5.51 3.66 -17.86
C ALA A 39 -6.45 3.03 -16.79
N ARG A 40 -7.10 1.92 -17.11
CA ARG A 40 -7.95 1.16 -16.19
C ARG A 40 -7.18 0.61 -15.00
N HIS A 41 -6.00 0.02 -15.25
CA HIS A 41 -5.16 -0.52 -14.17
C HIS A 41 -4.74 0.59 -13.20
N PHE A 42 -4.21 1.70 -13.70
CA PHE A 42 -3.78 2.79 -12.83
C PHE A 42 -4.94 3.53 -12.17
N ALA A 43 -6.13 3.54 -12.75
CA ALA A 43 -7.33 4.03 -12.06
C ALA A 43 -7.66 3.14 -10.85
N CYS A 44 -7.73 1.81 -11.02
CA CYS A 44 -7.96 0.86 -9.93
C CYS A 44 -6.87 0.95 -8.86
N TYR A 45 -5.60 1.06 -9.27
CA TYR A 45 -4.48 1.22 -8.35
C TYR A 45 -4.56 2.52 -7.54
N ALA A 46 -4.88 3.64 -8.20
CA ALA A 46 -5.05 4.93 -7.54
C ALA A 46 -6.26 4.93 -6.58
N GLN A 47 -7.36 4.25 -6.92
CA GLN A 47 -8.51 4.06 -6.03
C GLN A 47 -8.10 3.30 -4.76
N VAL A 48 -7.36 2.21 -4.88
CA VAL A 48 -6.82 1.49 -3.70
C VAL A 48 -5.92 2.40 -2.88
N ALA A 49 -4.99 3.12 -3.51
CA ALA A 49 -4.06 4.01 -2.81
C ALA A 49 -4.78 5.17 -2.09
N SER A 50 -5.83 5.73 -2.69
CA SER A 50 -6.66 6.78 -2.07
C SER A 50 -7.63 6.26 -1.01
N GLY A 51 -7.73 4.93 -0.84
CA GLY A 51 -8.63 4.31 0.13
C GLY A 51 -10.06 4.05 -0.36
N ASP A 52 -10.37 4.28 -1.64
CA ASP A 52 -11.59 3.77 -2.26
C ASP A 52 -11.39 2.30 -2.65
N LEU A 53 -11.21 1.47 -1.60
CA LEU A 53 -10.84 0.06 -1.74
C LEU A 53 -11.94 -0.74 -2.45
N ASP A 54 -13.20 -0.39 -2.19
CA ASP A 54 -14.33 -1.09 -2.77
C ASP A 54 -14.44 -0.84 -4.29
N ALA A 55 -14.27 0.40 -4.75
CA ALA A 55 -14.23 0.71 -6.18
C ALA A 55 -13.02 0.05 -6.87
N GLY A 56 -11.84 0.14 -6.27
CA GLY A 56 -10.62 -0.46 -6.83
C GLY A 56 -10.75 -1.99 -7.01
N ARG A 57 -11.24 -2.70 -5.99
CA ARG A 57 -11.41 -4.17 -6.07
C ARG A 57 -12.50 -4.61 -7.06
N ARG A 58 -13.62 -3.87 -7.15
CA ARG A 58 -14.69 -4.18 -8.12
C ARG A 58 -14.24 -3.94 -9.55
N GLY A 59 -13.57 -2.82 -9.81
CA GLY A 59 -12.99 -2.53 -11.12
C GLY A 59 -12.00 -3.60 -11.55
N ALA A 60 -11.08 -3.97 -10.65
CA ALA A 60 -10.11 -5.03 -10.93
C ALA A 60 -10.77 -6.38 -11.22
N ALA A 61 -11.80 -6.79 -10.48
CA ALA A 61 -12.53 -8.03 -10.72
C ALA A 61 -13.17 -8.05 -12.11
N GLN A 62 -13.83 -6.97 -12.50
CA GLN A 62 -14.43 -6.83 -13.84
C GLN A 62 -13.38 -6.97 -14.94
N HIS A 63 -12.21 -6.34 -14.78
CA HIS A 63 -11.13 -6.38 -15.77
C HIS A 63 -10.42 -7.74 -15.82
N VAL A 64 -10.30 -8.44 -14.69
CA VAL A 64 -9.82 -9.84 -14.67
C VAL A 64 -10.74 -10.74 -15.48
N ASP A 65 -12.07 -10.64 -15.32
CA ASP A 65 -13.03 -11.44 -16.08
C ASP A 65 -12.99 -11.11 -17.58
N GLU A 66 -12.79 -9.84 -17.95
CA GLU A 66 -12.60 -9.41 -19.32
C GLU A 66 -11.29 -9.98 -19.91
N ALA A 67 -10.18 -9.87 -19.17
CA ALA A 67 -8.88 -10.38 -19.58
C ALA A 67 -8.88 -11.90 -19.78
N ARG A 68 -9.55 -12.66 -18.90
CA ARG A 68 -9.72 -14.11 -19.06
C ARG A 68 -10.51 -14.48 -20.33
N ARG A 69 -11.60 -13.74 -20.63
CA ARG A 69 -12.39 -13.98 -21.84
C ARG A 69 -11.60 -13.73 -23.12
N HIS A 70 -10.64 -12.81 -23.09
CA HIS A 70 -9.80 -12.44 -24.25
C HIS A 70 -8.43 -13.12 -24.25
N ASN A 71 -8.12 -13.97 -23.26
CA ASN A 71 -6.78 -14.56 -23.06
C ASN A 71 -5.66 -13.51 -23.00
N ASP A 72 -5.95 -12.34 -22.42
CA ASP A 72 -4.98 -11.26 -22.27
C ASP A 72 -4.14 -11.48 -21.00
N THR A 73 -3.00 -12.15 -21.19
CA THR A 73 -2.08 -12.48 -20.09
C THR A 73 -1.43 -11.24 -19.47
N PHE A 74 -1.27 -10.16 -20.27
CA PHE A 74 -0.71 -8.91 -19.76
C PHE A 74 -1.70 -8.23 -18.79
N ALA A 75 -2.96 -8.08 -19.19
CA ALA A 75 -4.01 -7.53 -18.35
C ALA A 75 -4.22 -8.40 -17.09
N LEU A 76 -4.23 -9.73 -17.22
CA LEU A 76 -4.30 -10.64 -16.07
C LEU A 76 -3.18 -10.36 -15.07
N GLY A 77 -1.93 -10.28 -15.52
CA GLY A 77 -0.78 -9.96 -14.68
C GLY A 77 -0.97 -8.68 -13.90
N MET A 78 -1.48 -7.63 -14.54
CA MET A 78 -1.65 -6.32 -13.93
C MET A 78 -2.81 -6.26 -12.93
N PHE A 79 -3.98 -6.82 -13.26
CA PHE A 79 -5.16 -6.71 -12.41
C PHE A 79 -5.24 -7.74 -11.28
N MET A 80 -4.58 -8.89 -11.41
CA MET A 80 -4.54 -9.94 -10.38
C MET A 80 -3.49 -9.69 -9.29
N THR A 81 -2.77 -8.57 -9.33
CA THR A 81 -1.78 -8.18 -8.33
C THR A 81 -2.37 -7.22 -7.28
N THR A 82 -1.94 -5.95 -7.23
CA THR A 82 -2.25 -5.05 -6.11
C THR A 82 -3.74 -4.89 -5.79
N PRO A 83 -4.65 -4.58 -6.75
CA PRO A 83 -6.06 -4.44 -6.41
C PRO A 83 -6.70 -5.75 -5.95
N ARG A 84 -6.22 -6.89 -6.49
CA ARG A 84 -6.70 -8.22 -6.12
C ARG A 84 -6.21 -8.67 -4.75
N ALA A 85 -5.00 -8.29 -4.35
CA ALA A 85 -4.50 -8.51 -3.00
C ALA A 85 -5.42 -7.87 -1.95
N TRP A 86 -5.83 -6.62 -2.18
CA TRP A 86 -6.77 -5.93 -1.31
C TRP A 86 -8.16 -6.59 -1.27
N HIS A 87 -8.62 -7.18 -2.37
CA HIS A 87 -9.85 -7.97 -2.33
C HIS A 87 -9.78 -9.07 -1.28
N TRP A 88 -8.72 -9.89 -1.27
CA TRP A 88 -8.57 -11.00 -0.32
C TRP A 88 -8.30 -10.55 1.11
N ILE A 89 -7.62 -9.41 1.29
CA ILE A 89 -7.42 -8.78 2.59
C ILE A 89 -8.76 -8.31 3.17
N LEU A 90 -9.60 -7.66 2.37
CA LEU A 90 -10.91 -7.18 2.80
C LEU A 90 -11.89 -8.33 3.09
N GLU A 91 -11.84 -9.41 2.32
CA GLU A 91 -12.64 -10.62 2.53
C GLU A 91 -12.17 -11.46 3.74
N ASP A 92 -11.05 -11.10 4.39
CA ASP A 92 -10.37 -11.90 5.43
C ASP A 92 -10.05 -13.33 4.98
N ASP A 93 -9.78 -13.51 3.69
CA ASP A 93 -9.45 -14.80 3.07
C ASP A 93 -8.12 -14.75 2.29
N PRO A 94 -7.01 -14.39 2.97
CA PRO A 94 -5.71 -14.15 2.31
C PRO A 94 -5.09 -15.42 1.69
N ALA A 95 -5.58 -16.62 2.04
CA ALA A 95 -5.10 -17.86 1.46
C ALA A 95 -5.39 -17.98 -0.05
N LYS A 96 -6.45 -17.32 -0.51
CA LYS A 96 -6.82 -17.29 -1.93
C LYS A 96 -5.96 -16.38 -2.79
N ALA A 97 -5.17 -15.49 -2.19
CA ALA A 97 -4.33 -14.57 -2.93
C ALA A 97 -3.18 -15.27 -3.68
N GLY A 98 -2.60 -16.32 -3.09
CA GLY A 98 -1.48 -17.05 -3.70
C GLY A 98 -1.77 -17.59 -5.09
N PRO A 99 -2.85 -18.39 -5.28
CA PRO A 99 -3.26 -18.86 -6.61
C PRO A 99 -3.48 -17.76 -7.64
N ASP A 100 -4.05 -16.62 -7.25
CA ASP A 100 -4.24 -15.46 -8.12
C ASP A 100 -2.89 -14.89 -8.60
N PHE A 101 -1.91 -14.78 -7.68
CA PHE A 101 -0.57 -14.30 -8.04
C PHE A 101 0.20 -15.27 -8.93
N ASP A 102 0.04 -16.58 -8.72
CA ASP A 102 0.64 -17.60 -9.56
C ASP A 102 0.03 -17.60 -10.97
N GLU A 103 -1.28 -17.32 -11.09
CA GLU A 103 -1.94 -17.10 -12.38
C GLU A 103 -1.44 -15.82 -13.06
N ALA A 104 -1.31 -14.73 -12.29
CA ALA A 104 -0.83 -13.43 -12.79
C ALA A 104 0.55 -13.50 -13.45
N LEU A 105 1.44 -14.33 -12.90
CA LEU A 105 2.81 -14.50 -13.42
C LEU A 105 2.95 -15.58 -14.48
N ARG A 106 1.88 -16.31 -14.78
CA ARG A 106 1.95 -17.42 -15.74
C ARG A 106 2.31 -16.92 -17.13
N GLY A 107 3.43 -17.41 -17.65
CA GLY A 107 3.94 -17.04 -18.96
C GLY A 107 4.77 -15.75 -19.01
N TRP A 108 4.95 -15.07 -17.87
CA TRP A 108 5.85 -13.92 -17.81
C TRP A 108 7.31 -14.40 -17.74
N PRO A 109 8.23 -13.74 -18.48
CA PRO A 109 9.66 -14.02 -18.41
C PRO A 109 10.19 -13.79 -16.99
N THR A 110 11.16 -14.60 -16.57
CA THR A 110 11.77 -14.52 -15.22
C THR A 110 13.20 -13.99 -15.23
N ASP A 111 13.77 -13.77 -16.41
CA ASP A 111 15.13 -13.26 -16.63
C ASP A 111 15.25 -11.74 -16.44
N GLU A 112 14.15 -11.01 -16.59
CA GLU A 112 14.08 -9.58 -16.36
C GLU A 112 13.05 -9.22 -15.29
N TYR A 113 13.13 -7.98 -14.75
CA TYR A 113 12.22 -7.49 -13.73
C TYR A 113 11.21 -6.50 -14.34
N TYR A 114 10.03 -7.00 -14.66
CA TYR A 114 8.91 -6.23 -15.21
C TYR A 114 8.05 -5.63 -14.10
N MET A 115 7.19 -4.67 -14.47
CA MET A 115 6.25 -4.04 -13.51
C MET A 115 5.29 -5.04 -12.86
N VAL A 116 4.90 -6.09 -13.57
CA VAL A 116 4.07 -7.15 -12.98
C VAL A 116 4.77 -7.85 -11.82
N HIS A 117 6.07 -8.12 -11.92
CA HIS A 117 6.85 -8.70 -10.83
C HIS A 117 6.95 -7.76 -9.63
N HIS A 118 6.98 -6.43 -9.88
CA HIS A 118 6.96 -5.43 -8.82
C HIS A 118 5.62 -5.45 -8.07
N PHE A 119 4.51 -5.39 -8.80
CA PHE A 119 3.18 -5.40 -8.20
C PHE A 119 2.86 -6.74 -7.52
N GLU A 120 3.33 -7.84 -8.07
CA GLU A 120 3.19 -9.16 -7.45
C GLU A 120 3.97 -9.24 -6.13
N ALA A 121 5.24 -8.87 -6.10
CA ALA A 121 6.05 -8.89 -4.88
C ALA A 121 5.47 -7.96 -3.80
N LEU A 122 4.99 -6.77 -4.19
CA LEU A 122 4.29 -5.85 -3.32
C LEU A 122 3.06 -6.50 -2.69
N SER A 123 2.26 -7.15 -3.51
CA SER A 123 1.01 -7.81 -3.12
C SER A 123 1.26 -8.99 -2.19
N ARG A 124 2.21 -9.84 -2.54
CA ARG A 124 2.59 -11.01 -1.73
C ARG A 124 3.13 -10.59 -0.37
N GLY A 125 4.00 -9.57 -0.33
CA GLY A 125 4.51 -9.02 0.92
C GLY A 125 3.42 -8.42 1.80
N THR A 126 2.48 -7.68 1.20
CA THR A 126 1.33 -7.09 1.91
C THR A 126 0.40 -8.17 2.48
N VAL A 127 0.08 -9.20 1.69
CA VAL A 127 -0.72 -10.35 2.14
C VAL A 127 -0.01 -11.12 3.25
N SER A 128 1.31 -11.34 3.16
CA SER A 128 2.09 -11.97 4.22
C SER A 128 2.08 -11.15 5.52
N LEU A 129 2.15 -9.81 5.44
CA LEU A 129 1.96 -8.93 6.61
C LEU A 129 0.57 -9.06 7.22
N TYR A 130 -0.46 -9.09 6.39
CA TYR A 130 -1.84 -9.32 6.85
C TYR A 130 -1.99 -10.66 7.56
N GLN A 131 -1.32 -11.70 7.08
CA GLN A 131 -1.28 -13.04 7.70
C GLN A 131 -0.36 -13.13 8.92
N GLN A 132 0.31 -12.03 9.30
CA GLN A 132 1.30 -11.97 10.38
C GLN A 132 2.55 -12.86 10.13
N ARG A 133 2.80 -13.22 8.87
CA ARG A 133 4.02 -13.92 8.44
C ARG A 133 5.15 -12.91 8.22
N ASN A 134 5.58 -12.28 9.32
CA ASN A 134 6.39 -11.07 9.30
C ASN A 134 7.78 -11.25 8.68
N GLU A 135 8.45 -12.36 8.98
CA GLU A 135 9.78 -12.70 8.42
C GLU A 135 9.70 -12.99 6.93
N GLU A 136 8.66 -13.69 6.49
CA GLU A 136 8.38 -13.92 5.08
C GLU A 136 8.16 -12.61 4.33
N ALA A 137 7.30 -11.73 4.87
CA ALA A 137 7.06 -10.41 4.30
C ALA A 137 8.35 -9.59 4.19
N LEU A 138 9.17 -9.59 5.24
CA LEU A 138 10.47 -8.92 5.23
C LEU A 138 11.39 -9.49 4.14
N GLY A 139 11.49 -10.80 4.01
CA GLY A 139 12.28 -11.48 2.98
C GLY A 139 11.85 -11.08 1.57
N ILE A 140 10.52 -11.05 1.32
CA ILE A 140 9.94 -10.61 0.03
C ILE A 140 10.36 -9.17 -0.27
N PHE A 141 10.16 -8.23 0.67
CA PHE A 141 10.51 -6.83 0.45
C PHE A 141 12.03 -6.59 0.32
N LEU A 142 12.86 -7.34 1.02
CA LEU A 142 14.31 -7.24 0.84
C LEU A 142 14.74 -7.69 -0.57
N THR A 143 14.20 -8.80 -1.06
CA THR A 143 14.43 -9.30 -2.42
C THR A 143 13.91 -8.31 -3.46
N MET A 144 12.68 -7.79 -3.28
CA MET A 144 12.11 -6.74 -4.12
C MET A 144 13.02 -5.51 -4.21
N GLY A 145 13.56 -5.05 -3.07
CA GLY A 145 14.48 -3.92 -3.03
C GLY A 145 15.79 -4.15 -3.77
N GLN A 146 16.30 -5.39 -3.84
CA GLN A 146 17.45 -5.74 -4.65
C GLN A 146 17.11 -5.63 -6.14
N LYS A 147 15.97 -6.18 -6.54
CA LYS A 147 15.48 -6.14 -7.94
C LYS A 147 15.18 -4.71 -8.39
N LEU A 148 14.55 -3.87 -7.55
CA LEU A 148 14.32 -2.45 -7.84
C LEU A 148 15.61 -1.67 -8.12
N ARG A 149 16.67 -1.95 -7.36
CA ARG A 149 17.97 -1.32 -7.58
C ARG A 149 18.62 -1.80 -8.88
N ALA A 150 18.60 -3.09 -9.14
CA ALA A 150 19.17 -3.67 -10.37
C ALA A 150 18.47 -3.14 -11.61
N ALA A 151 17.14 -2.95 -11.58
CA ALA A 151 16.34 -2.40 -12.65
C ALA A 151 16.32 -0.86 -12.69
N MET A 152 17.07 -0.16 -11.83
CA MET A 152 17.12 1.31 -11.68
C MET A 152 15.75 1.96 -11.38
N LEU A 153 14.75 1.19 -10.93
CA LEU A 153 13.39 1.66 -10.63
C LEU A 153 13.31 2.48 -9.34
N THR A 154 14.38 2.52 -8.54
CA THR A 154 14.47 3.40 -7.36
C THR A 154 14.46 4.89 -7.70
N SER A 155 14.67 5.26 -8.97
CA SER A 155 14.52 6.62 -9.48
C SER A 155 13.06 7.07 -9.58
N LEU A 156 12.12 6.13 -9.67
CA LEU A 156 10.67 6.39 -9.64
C LEU A 156 10.24 6.61 -8.19
N GLN A 157 10.28 7.87 -7.74
CA GLN A 157 10.10 8.24 -6.34
C GLN A 157 8.82 7.71 -5.70
N ALA A 158 7.69 7.72 -6.41
CA ALA A 158 6.41 7.22 -5.90
C ALA A 158 6.46 5.73 -5.60
N LEU A 159 6.94 4.95 -6.56
CA LEU A 159 7.10 3.51 -6.45
C LEU A 159 8.08 3.13 -5.34
N PHE A 160 9.19 3.87 -5.24
CA PHE A 160 10.18 3.65 -4.20
C PHE A 160 9.68 4.06 -2.81
N ALA A 161 8.87 5.11 -2.70
CA ALA A 161 8.24 5.53 -1.45
C ALA A 161 7.26 4.47 -0.90
N GLU A 162 6.42 3.92 -1.77
CA GLU A 162 5.50 2.84 -1.41
C GLU A 162 6.25 1.58 -0.96
N TYR A 163 7.26 1.17 -1.70
CA TYR A 163 8.13 0.07 -1.30
C TYR A 163 8.72 0.29 0.11
N LEU A 164 9.27 1.48 0.38
CA LEU A 164 9.86 1.81 1.68
C LEU A 164 8.81 1.86 2.81
N PHE A 165 7.59 2.28 2.49
CA PHE A 165 6.48 2.22 3.43
C PHE A 165 6.26 0.78 3.90
N TRP A 166 6.08 -0.16 2.99
CA TRP A 166 5.82 -1.56 3.31
C TRP A 166 7.04 -2.26 3.92
N LEU A 167 8.24 -2.01 3.40
CA LEU A 167 9.48 -2.54 3.97
C LEU A 167 9.64 -2.12 5.44
N SER A 168 9.35 -0.85 5.78
CA SER A 168 9.49 -0.37 7.14
C SER A 168 8.55 -1.10 8.11
N ARG A 169 7.33 -1.43 7.68
CA ARG A 169 6.35 -2.17 8.47
C ARG A 169 6.75 -3.63 8.66
N ALA A 170 7.19 -4.27 7.61
CA ALA A 170 7.71 -5.64 7.69
C ALA A 170 8.93 -5.72 8.61
N ALA A 171 9.84 -4.76 8.50
CA ALA A 171 11.03 -4.70 9.35
C ALA A 171 10.67 -4.47 10.84
N ILE A 172 9.70 -3.58 11.14
CA ILE A 172 9.22 -3.36 12.51
C ILE A 172 8.60 -4.64 13.07
N ARG A 173 7.76 -5.31 12.28
CA ARG A 173 7.09 -6.55 12.69
C ARG A 173 8.06 -7.71 12.91
N ALA A 174 9.09 -7.82 12.09
CA ALA A 174 10.13 -8.85 12.21
C ALA A 174 11.22 -8.50 13.24
N GLY A 175 11.15 -7.30 13.86
CA GLY A 175 12.18 -6.85 14.82
C GLY A 175 13.51 -6.41 14.16
N ASP A 176 13.57 -6.26 12.84
CA ASP A 176 14.78 -5.77 12.13
C ASP A 176 14.87 -4.24 12.18
N VAL A 177 15.34 -3.74 13.31
CA VAL A 177 15.57 -2.31 13.56
C VAL A 177 16.53 -1.67 12.55
N ALA A 178 17.53 -2.41 12.08
CA ALA A 178 18.51 -1.88 11.13
C ALA A 178 17.86 -1.59 9.76
N THR A 179 17.03 -2.48 9.28
CA THR A 179 16.26 -2.28 8.02
C THR A 179 15.24 -1.17 8.17
N ALA A 180 14.49 -1.10 9.29
CA ALA A 180 13.55 -0.01 9.54
C ALA A 180 14.23 1.36 9.53
N LYS A 181 15.41 1.50 10.16
CA LYS A 181 16.23 2.72 10.14
C LYS A 181 16.71 3.07 8.73
N ARG A 182 17.12 2.08 7.92
CA ARG A 182 17.55 2.33 6.53
C ARG A 182 16.37 2.82 5.69
N ALA A 183 15.20 2.21 5.83
CA ALA A 183 13.98 2.64 5.13
C ALA A 183 13.61 4.09 5.49
N ALA A 184 13.58 4.45 6.77
CA ALA A 184 13.32 5.80 7.25
C ALA A 184 14.32 6.83 6.70
N ARG A 185 15.63 6.50 6.67
CA ARG A 185 16.65 7.38 6.08
C ARG A 185 16.46 7.59 4.58
N SER A 186 16.02 6.56 3.86
CA SER A 186 15.71 6.65 2.44
C SER A 186 14.46 7.48 2.19
N LEU A 187 13.38 7.29 2.97
CA LEU A 187 12.16 8.11 2.90
C LEU A 187 12.45 9.61 3.06
N ARG A 188 13.35 10.00 3.96
CA ARG A 188 13.75 11.43 4.15
C ARG A 188 14.35 12.09 2.90
N ARG A 189 14.87 11.31 1.95
CA ARG A 189 15.48 11.83 0.72
C ARG A 189 14.47 12.00 -0.42
N ILE A 190 13.29 11.42 -0.27
CA ILE A 190 12.21 11.48 -1.26
C ILE A 190 11.41 12.76 -1.02
N LYS A 191 11.26 13.58 -2.06
CA LYS A 191 10.57 14.87 -1.99
C LYS A 191 9.08 14.72 -2.37
N LEU A 192 8.40 13.75 -1.79
CA LEU A 192 6.96 13.58 -1.91
C LEU A 192 6.31 13.85 -0.55
N ARG A 193 5.25 14.67 -0.54
CA ARG A 193 4.58 15.11 0.70
C ARG A 193 4.16 13.95 1.60
N ILE A 194 3.67 12.87 1.03
CA ILE A 194 3.23 11.69 1.77
C ILE A 194 4.38 11.02 2.56
N CYS A 195 5.64 11.14 2.09
CA CYS A 195 6.79 10.56 2.79
C CYS A 195 7.03 11.22 4.15
N GLU A 196 6.68 12.50 4.30
CA GLU A 196 6.73 13.17 5.61
C GLU A 196 5.71 12.54 6.56
N GLY A 197 4.47 12.26 6.09
CA GLY A 197 3.45 11.55 6.85
C GLY A 197 3.91 10.14 7.27
N TYR A 198 4.57 9.42 6.36
CA TYR A 198 5.13 8.10 6.68
C TYR A 198 6.24 8.19 7.76
N LEU A 199 7.09 9.21 7.70
CA LEU A 199 8.14 9.43 8.69
C LEU A 199 7.57 9.84 10.05
N GLU A 200 6.58 10.73 10.07
CA GLU A 200 5.88 11.10 11.31
C GLU A 200 5.20 9.88 11.93
N GLY A 201 4.56 9.03 11.12
CA GLY A 201 4.01 7.77 11.57
C GLY A 201 5.06 6.87 12.24
N LEU A 202 6.21 6.67 11.58
CA LEU A 202 7.32 5.88 12.16
C LEU A 202 7.84 6.46 13.47
N ARG A 203 7.94 7.80 13.58
CA ARG A 203 8.33 8.49 14.84
C ARG A 203 7.31 8.26 15.95
N GLY A 204 6.02 8.36 15.63
CA GLY A 204 4.93 8.10 16.58
C GLY A 204 4.95 6.68 17.09
N LEU A 205 5.10 5.72 16.17
CA LEU A 205 5.24 4.31 16.51
C LEU A 205 6.46 4.06 17.41
N GLU A 206 7.58 4.68 17.13
CA GLU A 206 8.79 4.55 17.96
C GLU A 206 8.65 5.21 19.33
N ALA A 207 8.06 6.41 19.39
CA ALA A 207 7.86 7.15 20.64
C ALA A 207 6.96 6.35 21.60
N ASN A 208 5.86 5.78 21.10
CA ASN A 208 5.01 4.90 21.89
C ASN A 208 5.81 3.72 22.46
N ARG A 209 6.60 3.03 21.64
CA ARG A 209 7.42 1.90 22.10
C ARG A 209 8.39 2.26 23.22
N ARG A 210 8.87 3.51 23.27
CA ARG A 210 9.73 4.01 24.34
C ARG A 210 8.98 4.50 25.57
N GLY A 211 7.64 4.43 25.56
CA GLY A 211 6.81 4.97 26.61
C GLY A 211 6.70 6.51 26.62
N ASP A 212 7.15 7.18 25.54
CA ASP A 212 6.99 8.63 25.38
C ASP A 212 5.61 8.93 24.76
N GLY A 213 4.59 8.86 25.59
CA GLY A 213 3.22 9.03 25.17
C GLY A 213 2.94 10.38 24.53
N ALA A 214 3.49 11.46 25.08
CA ALA A 214 3.28 12.81 24.54
C ALA A 214 3.94 13.00 23.15
N ALA A 215 5.11 12.43 22.91
CA ALA A 215 5.71 12.43 21.58
C ALA A 215 4.94 11.52 20.61
N ALA A 216 4.47 10.36 21.07
CA ALA A 216 3.65 9.45 20.26
C ALA A 216 2.37 10.15 19.77
N GLU A 217 1.64 10.80 20.67
CA GLU A 217 0.43 11.56 20.33
C GLU A 217 0.69 12.62 19.26
N ARG A 218 1.71 13.47 19.44
CA ARG A 218 2.04 14.54 18.50
C ARG A 218 2.38 13.98 17.12
N HIS A 219 3.24 12.97 17.06
CA HIS A 219 3.70 12.40 15.81
C HIS A 219 2.58 11.62 15.09
N LEU A 220 1.76 10.83 15.80
CA LEU A 220 0.66 10.09 15.19
C LEU A 220 -0.43 11.03 14.68
N ALA A 221 -0.78 12.09 15.44
CA ALA A 221 -1.74 13.12 14.99
C ALA A 221 -1.23 13.80 13.71
N ARG A 222 0.05 14.20 13.69
CA ARG A 222 0.63 14.84 12.51
C ARG A 222 0.70 13.90 11.30
N ALA A 223 1.03 12.62 11.51
CA ALA A 223 1.04 11.62 10.45
C ALA A 223 -0.35 11.43 9.83
N MET A 224 -1.39 11.36 10.65
CA MET A 224 -2.78 11.26 10.22
C MET A 224 -3.18 12.48 9.37
N GLU A 225 -2.94 13.70 9.87
CA GLU A 225 -3.24 14.95 9.15
C GLU A 225 -2.53 14.98 7.77
N MET A 226 -1.25 14.65 7.72
CA MET A 226 -0.47 14.67 6.48
C MET A 226 -0.94 13.64 5.47
N CYS A 227 -1.39 12.46 5.91
CA CYS A 227 -1.98 11.48 5.03
C CYS A 227 -3.33 11.96 4.48
N ASP A 228 -4.19 12.55 5.32
CA ASP A 228 -5.49 13.10 4.91
C ASP A 228 -5.29 14.28 3.93
N GLU A 229 -4.36 15.21 4.19
CA GLU A 229 -4.00 16.33 3.31
C GLU A 229 -3.41 15.90 1.96
N ALA A 230 -2.85 14.69 1.89
CA ALA A 230 -2.26 14.13 0.67
C ALA A 230 -3.25 13.25 -0.13
N ASP A 231 -4.50 13.12 0.30
CA ASP A 231 -5.52 12.21 -0.26
C ASP A 231 -5.15 10.71 -0.13
N PHE A 232 -4.50 10.34 0.99
CA PHE A 232 -4.12 8.97 1.31
C PHE A 232 -4.72 8.47 2.65
N PRO A 233 -6.04 8.50 2.84
CA PRO A 233 -6.68 8.11 4.10
C PRO A 233 -6.42 6.65 4.48
N LEU A 234 -6.18 5.75 3.52
CA LEU A 234 -5.80 4.37 3.79
C LEU A 234 -4.53 4.29 4.65
N TYR A 235 -3.56 5.15 4.41
CA TYR A 235 -2.33 5.18 5.20
C TYR A 235 -2.52 5.90 6.54
N GLY A 236 -3.41 6.89 6.59
CA GLY A 236 -3.75 7.64 7.80
C GLY A 236 -4.58 6.86 8.81
N VAL A 237 -5.43 5.92 8.34
CA VAL A 237 -6.36 5.19 9.20
C VAL A 237 -5.66 4.36 10.28
N GLY A 238 -4.52 3.75 9.96
CA GLY A 238 -3.71 3.02 10.92
C GLY A 238 -3.14 3.94 12.02
N TYR A 239 -2.70 5.14 11.67
CA TYR A 239 -2.20 6.12 12.63
C TYR A 239 -3.32 6.67 13.51
N ARG A 240 -4.53 6.89 12.96
CA ARG A 240 -5.74 7.24 13.72
C ARG A 240 -6.06 6.19 14.79
N TYR A 241 -6.00 4.93 14.42
CA TYR A 241 -6.20 3.81 15.34
C TYR A 241 -5.17 3.81 16.48
N ARG A 242 -3.87 3.95 16.16
CA ARG A 242 -2.79 3.98 17.17
C ARG A 242 -2.86 5.22 18.07
N LEU A 243 -3.22 6.38 17.51
CA LEU A 243 -3.48 7.58 18.30
C LEU A 243 -4.62 7.36 19.28
N GLY A 244 -5.70 6.70 18.84
CA GLY A 244 -6.80 6.33 19.72
C GLY A 244 -6.38 5.43 20.85
N GLN A 245 -5.56 4.42 20.61
CA GLN A 245 -5.00 3.54 21.63
C GLN A 245 -4.11 4.30 22.62
N GLN A 246 -3.32 5.25 22.14
CA GLN A 246 -2.42 6.06 22.95
C GLN A 246 -3.18 7.02 23.88
N LEU A 247 -4.22 7.68 23.38
CA LEU A 247 -5.03 8.63 24.14
C LEU A 247 -5.88 7.94 25.22
N GLY A 248 -6.45 6.77 24.91
CA GLY A 248 -7.39 6.08 25.79
C GLY A 248 -8.67 6.89 26.09
N GLY A 249 -9.49 6.37 27.00
CA GLY A 249 -10.75 7.01 27.40
C GLY A 249 -11.68 7.32 26.22
N ALA A 250 -12.70 8.16 26.44
CA ALA A 250 -13.74 8.45 25.44
C ALA A 250 -13.20 9.08 24.14
N SER A 251 -12.12 9.86 24.21
CA SER A 251 -11.52 10.46 23.02
C SER A 251 -10.77 9.43 22.19
N GLY A 252 -10.02 8.53 22.83
CA GLY A 252 -9.33 7.43 22.16
C GLY A 252 -10.30 6.43 21.54
N GLU A 253 -11.35 6.05 22.27
CA GLU A 253 -12.38 5.15 21.78
C GLU A 253 -13.08 5.68 20.53
N ARG A 254 -13.35 6.99 20.45
CA ARG A 254 -13.92 7.62 19.24
C ARG A 254 -13.01 7.46 18.02
N LEU A 255 -11.70 7.66 18.16
CA LEU A 255 -10.75 7.51 17.07
C LEU A 255 -10.62 6.05 16.61
N ILE A 256 -10.60 5.11 17.57
CA ILE A 256 -10.59 3.68 17.26
C ILE A 256 -11.86 3.29 16.49
N HIS A 257 -13.02 3.76 16.95
CA HIS A 257 -14.29 3.48 16.29
C HIS A 257 -14.34 4.07 14.88
N GLN A 258 -13.92 5.32 14.71
CA GLN A 258 -13.82 5.95 13.39
C GLN A 258 -12.93 5.18 12.42
N ALA A 259 -11.79 4.66 12.89
CA ALA A 259 -10.89 3.89 12.05
C ALA A 259 -11.50 2.54 11.63
N ARG A 260 -12.13 1.83 12.56
CA ARG A 260 -12.85 0.57 12.28
C ARG A 260 -14.01 0.78 11.33
N ASP A 261 -14.85 1.77 11.58
CA ASP A 261 -16.01 2.09 10.75
C ASP A 261 -15.60 2.47 9.32
N TRP A 262 -14.51 3.22 9.19
CA TRP A 262 -14.01 3.58 7.87
C TRP A 262 -13.64 2.34 7.07
N LEU A 263 -12.87 1.40 7.63
CA LEU A 263 -12.52 0.14 6.97
C LEU A 263 -13.73 -0.76 6.72
N THR A 264 -14.68 -0.81 7.64
CA THR A 264 -15.93 -1.58 7.48
C THR A 264 -16.73 -1.04 6.29
N ARG A 265 -16.83 0.28 6.13
CA ARG A 265 -17.45 0.90 4.94
C ARG A 265 -16.72 0.57 3.64
N GLN A 266 -15.40 0.32 3.70
CA GLN A 266 -14.61 -0.16 2.56
C GLN A 266 -14.75 -1.68 2.33
N GLY A 267 -15.57 -2.37 3.12
CA GLY A 267 -15.85 -3.79 2.98
C GLY A 267 -14.90 -4.71 3.75
N ALA A 268 -14.09 -4.19 4.67
CA ALA A 268 -13.23 -5.03 5.49
C ALA A 268 -14.03 -5.88 6.48
N LYS A 269 -13.90 -7.20 6.39
CA LYS A 269 -14.51 -8.15 7.33
C LYS A 269 -13.77 -8.20 8.67
N ASN A 270 -12.49 -7.90 8.66
CA ASN A 270 -11.64 -7.86 9.85
C ASN A 270 -10.84 -6.54 9.90
N PRO A 271 -11.49 -5.40 10.26
CA PRO A 271 -10.84 -4.10 10.27
C PRO A 271 -9.62 -4.03 11.21
N ASP A 272 -9.67 -4.68 12.37
CA ASP A 272 -8.55 -4.66 13.32
C ASP A 272 -7.28 -5.25 12.74
N ARG A 273 -7.40 -6.33 11.97
CA ARG A 273 -6.25 -6.96 11.31
C ARG A 273 -5.65 -6.08 10.22
N VAL A 274 -6.49 -5.35 9.48
CA VAL A 274 -6.03 -4.34 8.51
C VAL A 274 -5.31 -3.20 9.22
N LEU A 275 -5.90 -2.65 10.30
CA LEU A 275 -5.31 -1.56 11.08
C LEU A 275 -3.95 -1.94 11.66
N ASP A 276 -3.83 -3.17 12.14
CA ASP A 276 -2.61 -3.71 12.69
C ASP A 276 -1.52 -3.90 11.62
N MET A 277 -1.89 -4.30 10.40
CA MET A 277 -0.99 -4.35 9.24
C MET A 277 -0.52 -2.95 8.82
N MET A 278 -1.43 -1.97 8.76
CA MET A 278 -1.13 -0.61 8.28
C MET A 278 -0.25 0.17 9.26
N ALA A 279 -0.45 0.01 10.56
CA ALA A 279 0.35 0.63 11.60
C ALA A 279 0.70 -0.41 12.65
N PRO A 280 1.80 -1.16 12.48
CA PRO A 280 2.14 -2.27 13.34
C PRO A 280 2.23 -1.85 14.81
N GLY A 281 1.62 -2.67 15.69
CA GLY A 281 1.64 -2.48 17.13
C GLY A 281 3.03 -2.68 17.73
N PHE A 282 3.09 -2.50 19.04
CA PHE A 282 4.35 -2.42 19.77
C PHE A 282 4.65 -3.70 20.56
N ASP A 283 3.86 -4.72 20.35
CA ASP A 283 3.95 -5.96 21.11
C ASP A 283 5.25 -6.71 20.79
N GLY A 284 6.15 -6.76 21.76
CA GLY A 284 7.25 -7.73 21.77
C GLY A 284 8.60 -7.32 21.20
N VAL A 285 8.84 -6.09 20.76
CA VAL A 285 10.16 -5.67 20.26
C VAL A 285 11.00 -5.03 21.36
N ALA A 286 12.18 -5.61 21.64
CA ALA A 286 13.13 -5.08 22.63
C ALA A 286 13.49 -3.58 22.43
N SER A 287 13.79 -2.89 23.50
CA SER A 287 13.96 -1.43 23.63
C SER A 287 15.14 -0.77 22.86
N GLN A 288 15.33 -1.09 21.59
CA GLN A 288 16.33 -0.41 20.73
C GLN A 288 15.68 0.74 19.94
N ARG A 289 16.37 1.90 19.90
CA ARG A 289 15.89 3.07 19.13
C ARG A 289 15.82 2.78 17.64
N LEU A 290 14.65 3.02 17.01
CA LEU A 290 14.43 2.85 15.57
C LEU A 290 14.99 4.03 14.76
N LEU A 291 15.00 5.24 15.31
CA LEU A 291 15.36 6.47 14.61
C LEU A 291 16.41 7.26 15.42
N PRO A 292 17.35 7.98 14.75
CA PRO A 292 18.30 8.87 15.39
C PRO A 292 17.64 10.15 15.91
#